data_0076ea39c2892a6fa9ea3fdd07192756
#
_entry.id   0076ea39c2892a6fa9ea3fdd07192756
#
_cell.length_a   1.000
_cell.length_b   1.000
_cell.length_c   1.000
_cell.angle_alpha   90.00
_cell.angle_beta   90.00
_cell.angle_gamma   90.00
#
_symmetry.space_group_name_H-M   'P 1'
#
loop_
_entity.id
_entity.type
_entity.pdbx_description
1 polymer ?
#
loop_
_entity_poly.entity_id
_entity_poly.type
_entity_poly.pdbx_seq_one_letter_code
_entity_poly.pdbx_strand_id
1 'polypeptide(L)'
;MVGKPLRWMMTNHLNQKPLSLSGIPWFCYVISIASTCIAVGLQWDISWHMTIGRDTFWTPAHMVIYLGGILGGFTSAILVFNMTFFDKNEGMNSGVKFWGFTGPMAAWVCIWGTVAMLTSAPFDDWWHNAYGLDVEIISPPHMVLAAGFIAIVFGAMLLTLVQQNRSNVSNINLYSWLYTYTGGILILLMVILTTEYSFTNKHHSLEFYKISAIVYPVVLVAISKSSKLKWPATIAALICMFHRCIMVWVLPLFEGQPLLAPIYREITHFVPPPFPVLLFIPAIAVDLIIIKSDKMNDWVRSAAIGFTFVSLFFVVQWYFSEFLLSESARNWFFSGHFNKPYWSRMGPYEFKFWEYDYRGFGPPIPLTPVSIAGLFSVTLIAAISARVGFWWGEWMRQVKR
;
A
#
# COMPACT_ATOMS: atom_id res chain seq x y z
N MET A 1 53.01 -28.32 33.00
CA MET A 1 52.15 -28.74 31.88
C MET A 1 50.72 -28.64 32.35
N VAL A 2 50.02 -27.55 31.99
CA VAL A 2 48.60 -27.41 32.27
C VAL A 2 47.94 -26.96 30.95
N GLY A 3 46.98 -27.74 30.52
CA GLY A 3 46.42 -27.73 29.17
C GLY A 3 45.55 -26.50 28.85
N LYS A 4 45.75 -26.01 27.66
CA LYS A 4 44.78 -25.24 26.89
C LYS A 4 43.90 -26.22 26.15
N PRO A 5 42.61 -26.35 26.47
CA PRO A 5 41.65 -26.57 25.42
C PRO A 5 40.20 -26.13 25.63
N LEU A 6 39.87 -25.01 26.19
CA LEU A 6 38.47 -24.63 26.28
C LEU A 6 38.10 -23.37 25.46
N ARG A 7 39.10 -22.67 24.95
CA ARG A 7 38.85 -21.43 24.18
C ARG A 7 38.56 -21.64 22.70
N TRP A 8 38.82 -22.83 22.16
CA TRP A 8 38.66 -23.14 20.74
C TRP A 8 37.26 -23.62 20.36
N MET A 9 36.48 -24.13 21.32
CA MET A 9 35.08 -24.55 21.04
C MET A 9 34.05 -23.42 21.14
N MET A 10 34.37 -22.32 21.77
CA MET A 10 33.42 -21.19 21.88
C MET A 10 33.46 -20.17 20.70
N THR A 11 34.47 -20.25 19.83
CA THR A 11 34.61 -19.33 18.70
C THR A 11 33.99 -19.81 17.40
N ASN A 12 33.58 -21.07 17.29
CA ASN A 12 33.03 -21.61 16.05
C ASN A 12 31.50 -21.52 15.91
N HIS A 13 30.76 -21.10 16.93
CA HIS A 13 29.32 -20.90 16.83
C HIS A 13 28.90 -19.46 16.44
N LEU A 14 29.83 -18.52 16.32
CA LEU A 14 29.53 -17.14 15.97
C LEU A 14 29.59 -16.83 14.46
N ASN A 15 29.84 -17.83 13.61
CA ASN A 15 29.97 -17.63 12.16
C ASN A 15 29.01 -18.49 11.31
N GLN A 16 27.86 -18.87 11.80
CA GLN A 16 26.80 -19.32 10.90
C GLN A 16 26.25 -18.07 10.20
N LYS A 17 26.76 -17.84 8.98
CA LYS A 17 26.14 -16.84 8.07
C LYS A 17 24.65 -17.19 7.97
N PRO A 18 23.74 -16.24 8.24
CA PRO A 18 22.33 -16.49 8.01
C PRO A 18 22.15 -16.94 6.56
N LEU A 19 21.25 -17.89 6.33
CA LEU A 19 20.84 -18.31 4.99
C LEU A 19 20.47 -17.06 4.18
N SER A 20 21.34 -16.65 3.27
CA SER A 20 21.18 -15.41 2.52
C SER A 20 21.22 -15.70 1.02
N LEU A 21 20.26 -15.18 0.30
CA LEU A 21 20.32 -15.07 -1.15
C LEU A 21 21.07 -13.76 -1.46
N SER A 22 22.16 -13.85 -2.21
CA SER A 22 22.97 -12.67 -2.58
C SER A 22 23.45 -11.81 -1.39
N GLY A 23 23.67 -12.42 -0.20
CA GLY A 23 24.06 -11.68 1.01
C GLY A 23 22.91 -10.99 1.75
N ILE A 24 21.67 -11.15 1.28
CA ILE A 24 20.46 -10.63 1.94
C ILE A 24 19.69 -11.78 2.58
N PRO A 25 19.17 -11.58 3.82
CA PRO A 25 18.36 -12.57 4.47
C PRO A 25 17.12 -12.93 3.61
N TRP A 26 16.89 -14.22 3.42
CA TRP A 26 15.79 -14.75 2.59
C TRP A 26 14.42 -14.17 2.94
N PHE A 27 14.18 -13.89 4.23
CA PHE A 27 12.90 -13.37 4.70
C PHE A 27 12.56 -11.99 4.13
N CYS A 28 13.55 -11.15 3.80
CA CYS A 28 13.31 -9.85 3.17
C CYS A 28 12.64 -9.99 1.80
N TYR A 29 13.02 -11.02 1.04
CA TYR A 29 12.39 -11.30 -0.26
C TYR A 29 10.99 -11.89 -0.08
N VAL A 30 10.85 -12.89 0.78
CA VAL A 30 9.55 -13.56 1.00
C VAL A 30 8.51 -12.58 1.52
N ILE A 31 8.86 -11.69 2.45
CA ILE A 31 7.92 -10.71 2.99
C ILE A 31 7.55 -9.63 1.96
N SER A 32 8.48 -9.28 1.06
CA SER A 32 8.18 -8.38 -0.06
C SER A 32 7.22 -9.02 -1.06
N ILE A 33 7.40 -10.32 -1.36
CA ILE A 33 6.48 -11.09 -2.19
C ILE A 33 5.12 -11.20 -1.52
N ALA A 34 5.07 -11.47 -0.21
CA ALA A 34 3.83 -11.51 0.57
C ALA A 34 3.02 -10.20 0.43
N SER A 35 3.69 -9.06 0.58
CA SER A 35 3.10 -7.74 0.40
C SER A 35 2.56 -7.53 -1.02
N THR A 36 3.29 -8.00 -2.03
CA THR A 36 2.88 -7.92 -3.43
C THR A 36 1.65 -8.78 -3.70
N CYS A 37 1.63 -10.03 -3.18
CA CYS A 37 0.47 -10.92 -3.31
C CYS A 37 -0.79 -10.28 -2.72
N ILE A 38 -0.71 -9.65 -1.54
CA ILE A 38 -1.84 -8.94 -0.93
C ILE A 38 -2.34 -7.83 -1.86
N ALA A 39 -1.44 -6.96 -2.33
CA ALA A 39 -1.83 -5.81 -3.15
C ALA A 39 -2.36 -6.19 -4.54
N VAL A 40 -1.78 -7.21 -5.17
CA VAL A 40 -2.24 -7.74 -6.47
C VAL A 40 -3.56 -8.46 -6.30
N GLY A 41 -3.65 -9.36 -5.31
CA GLY A 41 -4.87 -10.10 -5.03
C GLY A 41 -6.05 -9.17 -4.74
N LEU A 42 -5.85 -8.13 -3.93
CA LEU A 42 -6.90 -7.16 -3.59
C LEU A 42 -7.38 -6.35 -4.80
N GLN A 43 -6.47 -5.95 -5.70
CA GLN A 43 -6.89 -5.28 -6.95
C GLN A 43 -7.66 -6.23 -7.87
N TRP A 44 -7.25 -7.49 -7.94
CA TRP A 44 -7.95 -8.51 -8.71
C TRP A 44 -9.32 -8.81 -8.12
N ASP A 45 -9.43 -8.86 -6.81
CA ASP A 45 -10.67 -9.08 -6.08
C ASP A 45 -11.70 -7.98 -6.33
N ILE A 46 -11.30 -6.72 -6.23
CA ILE A 46 -12.14 -5.59 -6.61
C ILE A 46 -12.60 -5.70 -8.07
N SER A 47 -11.70 -6.05 -8.98
CA SER A 47 -12.03 -6.28 -10.39
C SER A 47 -13.00 -7.45 -10.56
N TRP A 48 -12.86 -8.51 -9.76
CA TRP A 48 -13.78 -9.66 -9.74
C TRP A 48 -15.20 -9.22 -9.37
N HIS A 49 -15.34 -8.48 -8.29
CA HIS A 49 -16.63 -7.93 -7.86
C HIS A 49 -17.24 -6.98 -8.89
N MET A 50 -16.42 -6.16 -9.55
CA MET A 50 -16.88 -5.26 -10.61
C MET A 50 -17.31 -5.99 -11.88
N THR A 51 -16.77 -7.17 -12.16
CA THR A 51 -16.99 -7.93 -13.40
C THR A 51 -18.04 -9.01 -13.21
N ILE A 52 -17.81 -9.91 -12.25
CA ILE A 52 -18.58 -11.13 -12.02
C ILE A 52 -19.66 -10.87 -10.96
N GLY A 53 -19.33 -10.08 -9.94
CA GLY A 53 -20.24 -9.66 -8.88
C GLY A 53 -20.45 -10.69 -7.77
N ARG A 54 -20.14 -11.96 -8.01
CA ARG A 54 -20.26 -13.03 -7.01
C ARG A 54 -18.94 -13.73 -6.82
N ASP A 55 -18.53 -13.86 -5.59
CA ASP A 55 -17.34 -14.55 -5.16
C ASP A 55 -17.64 -15.75 -4.26
N THR A 56 -16.61 -16.48 -3.91
CA THR A 56 -16.58 -17.55 -2.92
C THR A 56 -15.27 -17.48 -2.16
N PHE A 57 -15.18 -18.19 -1.04
CA PHE A 57 -13.92 -18.35 -0.30
C PHE A 57 -12.75 -18.78 -1.20
N TRP A 58 -13.01 -19.58 -2.25
CA TRP A 58 -12.01 -20.13 -3.18
C TRP A 58 -11.83 -19.30 -4.45
N THR A 59 -12.34 -18.09 -4.50
CA THR A 59 -12.11 -17.18 -5.64
C THR A 59 -10.60 -17.00 -5.88
N PRO A 60 -10.13 -17.08 -7.15
CA PRO A 60 -8.68 -17.01 -7.43
C PRO A 60 -7.98 -15.78 -6.84
N ALA A 61 -8.64 -14.63 -6.83
CA ALA A 61 -8.13 -13.42 -6.21
C ALA A 61 -7.89 -13.60 -4.70
N HIS A 62 -8.85 -14.24 -4.00
CA HIS A 62 -8.71 -14.59 -2.58
C HIS A 62 -7.53 -15.54 -2.34
N MET A 63 -7.28 -16.52 -3.24
CA MET A 63 -6.13 -17.42 -3.12
C MET A 63 -4.81 -16.67 -3.15
N VAL A 64 -4.68 -15.63 -3.95
CA VAL A 64 -3.47 -14.79 -3.99
C VAL A 64 -3.34 -13.96 -2.71
N ILE A 65 -4.45 -13.44 -2.17
CA ILE A 65 -4.47 -12.75 -0.88
C ILE A 65 -4.05 -13.69 0.25
N TYR A 66 -4.61 -14.90 0.30
CA TYR A 66 -4.27 -15.91 1.32
C TYR A 66 -2.80 -16.33 1.23
N LEU A 67 -2.26 -16.48 0.01
CA LEU A 67 -0.84 -16.75 -0.18
C LEU A 67 0.02 -15.64 0.45
N GLY A 68 -0.36 -14.37 0.27
CA GLY A 68 0.31 -13.24 0.93
C GLY A 68 0.26 -13.34 2.46
N GLY A 69 -0.91 -13.64 3.02
CA GLY A 69 -1.08 -13.85 4.47
C GLY A 69 -0.25 -15.02 5.01
N ILE A 70 -0.26 -16.15 4.30
CA ILE A 70 0.53 -17.35 4.66
C ILE A 70 2.02 -17.02 4.64
N LEU A 71 2.53 -16.47 3.56
CA LEU A 71 3.95 -16.10 3.43
C LEU A 71 4.38 -15.10 4.52
N GLY A 72 3.56 -14.08 4.78
CA GLY A 72 3.80 -13.09 5.82
C GLY A 72 3.82 -13.70 7.23
N GLY A 73 2.80 -14.47 7.54
CA GLY A 73 2.63 -15.12 8.85
C GLY A 73 3.69 -16.17 9.13
N PHE A 74 3.93 -17.11 8.20
CA PHE A 74 4.95 -18.16 8.37
C PHE A 74 6.37 -17.61 8.47
N THR A 75 6.73 -16.66 7.60
CA THR A 75 8.04 -16.00 7.67
C THR A 75 8.25 -15.36 9.04
N SER A 76 7.26 -14.65 9.52
CA SER A 76 7.33 -13.96 10.82
C SER A 76 7.34 -14.94 12.00
N ALA A 77 6.56 -16.02 11.92
CA ALA A 77 6.58 -17.08 12.92
C ALA A 77 7.95 -17.78 13.02
N ILE A 78 8.59 -18.07 11.88
CA ILE A 78 9.94 -18.63 11.85
C ILE A 78 10.95 -17.68 12.50
N LEU A 79 10.87 -16.37 12.24
CA LEU A 79 11.76 -15.38 12.86
C LEU A 79 11.59 -15.34 14.38
N VAL A 80 10.35 -15.34 14.87
CA VAL A 80 10.04 -15.38 16.31
C VAL A 80 10.51 -16.68 16.95
N PHE A 81 10.26 -17.81 16.29
CA PHE A 81 10.68 -19.12 16.78
C PHE A 81 12.20 -19.22 16.89
N ASN A 82 12.91 -18.81 15.85
CA ASN A 82 14.38 -18.84 15.84
C ASN A 82 14.96 -17.96 16.94
N MET A 83 14.46 -16.73 17.11
CA MET A 83 14.95 -15.82 18.14
C MET A 83 14.62 -16.31 19.56
N THR A 84 13.49 -17.00 19.75
CA THR A 84 13.10 -17.54 21.05
C THR A 84 13.96 -18.72 21.48
N PHE A 85 14.23 -19.66 20.58
CA PHE A 85 14.79 -20.95 20.95
C PHE A 85 16.27 -21.09 20.59
N PHE A 86 16.74 -20.47 19.50
CA PHE A 86 18.08 -20.66 18.97
C PHE A 86 18.99 -19.45 19.12
N ASP A 87 18.45 -18.22 19.08
CA ASP A 87 19.24 -16.99 19.12
C ASP A 87 18.91 -16.13 20.33
N LYS A 88 19.06 -16.72 21.52
CA LYS A 88 18.68 -16.07 22.80
C LYS A 88 19.47 -14.78 23.09
N ASN A 89 20.72 -14.69 22.66
CA ASN A 89 21.55 -13.50 22.89
C ASN A 89 21.05 -12.31 22.08
N GLU A 90 20.67 -12.48 20.82
CA GLU A 90 20.07 -11.43 20.02
C GLU A 90 18.66 -11.11 20.52
N GLY A 91 17.89 -12.09 20.92
CA GLY A 91 16.56 -11.95 21.50
C GLY A 91 16.55 -11.08 22.76
N MET A 92 17.53 -11.24 23.65
CA MET A 92 17.66 -10.43 24.86
C MET A 92 17.97 -8.96 24.55
N ASN A 93 18.73 -8.70 23.49
CA ASN A 93 19.21 -7.34 23.16
C ASN A 93 18.28 -6.55 22.23
N SER A 94 17.53 -7.23 21.38
CA SER A 94 16.76 -6.59 20.32
C SER A 94 15.33 -7.10 20.13
N GLY A 95 14.94 -8.19 20.78
CA GLY A 95 13.61 -8.80 20.67
C GLY A 95 12.54 -8.15 21.53
N VAL A 96 11.29 -8.21 21.07
CA VAL A 96 10.09 -7.92 21.86
C VAL A 96 9.53 -9.23 22.37
N LYS A 97 9.31 -9.30 23.70
CA LYS A 97 8.76 -10.49 24.34
C LYS A 97 7.24 -10.40 24.42
N PHE A 98 6.56 -11.42 23.89
CA PHE A 98 5.10 -11.56 23.94
C PHE A 98 4.71 -13.03 24.16
N TRP A 99 3.83 -13.30 25.13
CA TRP A 99 3.38 -14.64 25.52
C TRP A 99 4.48 -15.70 25.70
N GLY A 100 5.62 -15.28 26.25
CA GLY A 100 6.77 -16.17 26.45
C GLY A 100 7.69 -16.34 25.24
N PHE A 101 7.29 -15.89 24.05
CA PHE A 101 8.12 -15.86 22.85
C PHE A 101 8.82 -14.51 22.70
N THR A 102 9.98 -14.53 22.08
CA THR A 102 10.78 -13.34 21.80
C THR A 102 11.01 -13.24 20.30
N GLY A 103 10.75 -12.08 19.71
CA GLY A 103 10.91 -11.89 18.28
C GLY A 103 11.09 -10.44 17.87
N PRO A 104 11.45 -10.17 16.61
CA PRO A 104 11.50 -8.81 16.08
C PRO A 104 10.11 -8.17 16.16
N MET A 105 10.06 -6.89 16.54
CA MET A 105 8.80 -6.13 16.60
C MET A 105 8.02 -6.21 15.27
N ALA A 106 8.73 -6.06 14.17
CA ALA A 106 8.14 -6.13 12.83
C ALA A 106 7.49 -7.50 12.52
N ALA A 107 8.08 -8.59 12.99
CA ALA A 107 7.51 -9.93 12.84
C ALA A 107 6.22 -10.08 13.66
N TRP A 108 6.16 -9.50 14.85
CA TRP A 108 4.93 -9.48 15.64
C TRP A 108 3.81 -8.70 14.95
N VAL A 109 4.13 -7.58 14.32
CA VAL A 109 3.15 -6.81 13.53
C VAL A 109 2.59 -7.66 12.38
N CYS A 110 3.44 -8.39 11.65
CA CYS A 110 2.99 -9.31 10.60
C CYS A 110 2.11 -10.46 11.15
N ILE A 111 2.49 -11.07 12.28
CA ILE A 111 1.72 -12.15 12.90
C ILE A 111 0.33 -11.65 13.28
N TRP A 112 0.22 -10.50 13.92
CA TRP A 112 -1.08 -9.92 14.28
C TRP A 112 -1.89 -9.52 13.04
N GLY A 113 -1.23 -9.05 11.98
CA GLY A 113 -1.89 -8.82 10.70
C GLY A 113 -2.46 -10.10 10.10
N THR A 114 -1.70 -11.21 10.16
CA THR A 114 -2.18 -12.52 9.71
C THR A 114 -3.33 -13.04 10.56
N VAL A 115 -3.28 -12.86 11.88
CA VAL A 115 -4.40 -13.21 12.79
C VAL A 115 -5.65 -12.40 12.43
N ALA A 116 -5.51 -11.10 12.17
CA ALA A 116 -6.64 -10.25 11.75
C ALA A 116 -7.25 -10.75 10.42
N MET A 117 -6.43 -11.09 9.43
CA MET A 117 -6.92 -11.69 8.18
C MET A 117 -7.66 -13.01 8.41
N LEU A 118 -7.11 -13.91 9.21
CA LEU A 118 -7.74 -15.21 9.50
C LEU A 118 -9.06 -15.07 10.27
N THR A 119 -9.17 -14.07 11.13
CA THR A 119 -10.40 -13.82 11.90
C THR A 119 -11.43 -13.06 11.08
N SER A 120 -11.03 -12.27 10.10
CA SER A 120 -11.97 -11.52 9.25
C SER A 120 -12.82 -12.44 8.37
N ALA A 121 -12.28 -13.55 7.85
CA ALA A 121 -13.00 -14.44 6.95
C ALA A 121 -14.27 -15.08 7.58
N PRO A 122 -14.21 -15.75 8.75
CA PRO A 122 -15.43 -16.24 9.41
C PRO A 122 -16.32 -15.12 9.92
N PHE A 123 -15.76 -13.94 10.22
CA PHE A 123 -16.54 -12.77 10.61
C PHE A 123 -17.34 -12.24 9.43
N ASP A 124 -16.76 -12.23 8.25
CA ASP A 124 -17.40 -11.81 7.02
C ASP A 124 -18.55 -12.78 6.60
N ASP A 125 -18.30 -14.07 6.66
CA ASP A 125 -19.33 -15.09 6.40
C ASP A 125 -20.52 -14.95 7.37
N TRP A 126 -20.26 -14.75 8.66
CA TRP A 126 -21.29 -14.47 9.66
C TRP A 126 -22.03 -13.17 9.37
N TRP A 127 -21.32 -12.11 8.96
CA TRP A 127 -21.91 -10.80 8.63
C TRP A 127 -22.88 -10.91 7.46
N HIS A 128 -22.48 -11.59 6.38
CA HIS A 128 -23.32 -11.83 5.22
C HIS A 128 -24.57 -12.66 5.56
N ASN A 129 -24.43 -13.66 6.41
CA ASN A 129 -25.56 -14.46 6.87
C ASN A 129 -26.54 -13.69 7.75
N ALA A 130 -26.07 -12.74 8.53
CA ALA A 130 -26.89 -11.95 9.46
C ALA A 130 -27.54 -10.72 8.81
N TYR A 131 -26.84 -10.05 7.88
CA TYR A 131 -27.27 -8.74 7.36
C TYR A 131 -27.48 -8.74 5.83
N GLY A 132 -27.21 -9.83 5.15
CA GLY A 132 -27.28 -9.97 3.70
C GLY A 132 -25.95 -9.69 3.02
N LEU A 133 -25.93 -9.80 1.69
CA LEU A 133 -24.72 -9.54 0.90
C LEU A 133 -24.29 -8.08 1.06
N ASP A 134 -23.09 -7.91 1.53
CA ASP A 134 -22.50 -6.60 1.70
C ASP A 134 -22.00 -6.07 0.35
N VAL A 135 -22.52 -4.94 -0.04
CA VAL A 135 -22.11 -4.22 -1.25
C VAL A 135 -21.16 -3.07 -0.95
N GLU A 136 -20.86 -2.82 0.32
CA GLU A 136 -19.98 -1.73 0.75
C GLU A 136 -18.60 -2.25 1.09
N ILE A 137 -17.56 -1.60 0.53
CA ILE A 137 -16.16 -1.90 0.85
C ILE A 137 -15.88 -1.66 2.34
N ILE A 138 -16.57 -0.70 2.96
CA ILE A 138 -16.40 -0.33 4.38
C ILE A 138 -17.44 -1.05 5.24
N SER A 139 -17.26 -2.35 5.46
CA SER A 139 -17.97 -3.13 6.45
C SER A 139 -17.08 -3.48 7.64
N PRO A 140 -17.64 -3.83 8.82
CA PRO A 140 -16.83 -4.22 9.98
C PRO A 140 -15.84 -5.36 9.70
N PRO A 141 -16.20 -6.49 9.06
CA PRO A 141 -15.22 -7.54 8.72
C PRO A 141 -14.16 -7.06 7.73
N HIS A 142 -14.54 -6.27 6.70
CA HIS A 142 -13.59 -5.69 5.76
C HIS A 142 -12.61 -4.72 6.44
N MET A 143 -13.03 -3.99 7.47
CA MET A 143 -12.14 -3.13 8.25
C MET A 143 -11.11 -3.94 9.05
N VAL A 144 -11.50 -5.10 9.61
CA VAL A 144 -10.56 -6.02 10.26
C VAL A 144 -9.58 -6.60 9.24
N LEU A 145 -10.07 -6.98 8.07
CA LEU A 145 -9.25 -7.47 6.96
C LEU A 145 -8.25 -6.41 6.48
N ALA A 146 -8.71 -5.18 6.27
CA ALA A 146 -7.87 -4.05 5.86
C ALA A 146 -6.78 -3.75 6.90
N ALA A 147 -7.10 -3.77 8.19
CA ALA A 147 -6.11 -3.64 9.27
C ALA A 147 -5.07 -4.76 9.21
N GLY A 148 -5.49 -5.99 8.89
CA GLY A 148 -4.61 -7.13 8.65
C GLY A 148 -3.64 -6.91 7.50
N PHE A 149 -4.13 -6.45 6.36
CA PHE A 149 -3.30 -6.13 5.19
C PHE A 149 -2.29 -5.02 5.49
N ILE A 150 -2.74 -3.93 6.10
CA ILE A 150 -1.87 -2.82 6.50
C ILE A 150 -0.79 -3.32 7.45
N ALA A 151 -1.14 -4.13 8.44
CA ALA A 151 -0.19 -4.64 9.41
C ALA A 151 0.87 -5.54 8.75
N ILE A 152 0.50 -6.44 7.83
CA ILE A 152 1.47 -7.30 7.13
C ILE A 152 2.40 -6.46 6.25
N VAL A 153 1.86 -5.55 5.43
CA VAL A 153 2.67 -4.71 4.53
C VAL A 153 3.56 -3.75 5.32
N PHE A 154 3.04 -3.18 6.40
CA PHE A 154 3.83 -2.33 7.30
C PHE A 154 4.90 -3.11 8.05
N GLY A 155 4.58 -4.31 8.53
CA GLY A 155 5.58 -5.21 9.14
C GLY A 155 6.67 -5.62 8.17
N ALA A 156 6.33 -5.89 6.91
CA ALA A 156 7.30 -6.13 5.84
C ALA A 156 8.23 -4.93 5.61
N MET A 157 7.66 -3.73 5.57
CA MET A 157 8.40 -2.48 5.47
C MET A 157 9.36 -2.31 6.66
N LEU A 158 8.93 -2.60 7.88
CA LEU A 158 9.76 -2.53 9.07
C LEU A 158 10.88 -3.60 9.08
N LEU A 159 10.61 -4.83 8.64
CA LEU A 159 11.63 -5.89 8.55
C LEU A 159 12.77 -5.49 7.61
N THR A 160 12.44 -4.96 6.43
CA THR A 160 13.44 -4.49 5.47
C THR A 160 14.17 -3.24 5.96
N LEU A 161 13.46 -2.32 6.64
CA LEU A 161 14.02 -1.12 7.26
C LEU A 161 15.04 -1.45 8.36
N VAL A 162 14.74 -2.42 9.24
CA VAL A 162 15.68 -2.87 10.28
C VAL A 162 16.97 -3.35 9.66
N GLN A 163 16.90 -4.10 8.56
CA GLN A 163 18.10 -4.55 7.84
C GLN A 163 18.87 -3.36 7.24
N GLN A 164 18.17 -2.39 6.64
CA GLN A 164 18.79 -1.15 6.17
C GLN A 164 19.52 -0.41 7.31
N ASN A 165 18.88 -0.28 8.47
CA ASN A 165 19.40 0.49 9.60
C ASN A 165 20.56 -0.20 10.34
N ARG A 166 20.66 -1.54 10.24
CA ARG A 166 21.73 -2.36 10.83
C ARG A 166 22.90 -2.61 9.89
N SER A 167 22.70 -2.47 8.57
CA SER A 167 23.71 -2.85 7.58
C SER A 167 24.89 -1.89 7.53
N ASN A 168 26.08 -2.47 7.47
CA ASN A 168 27.29 -1.80 7.06
C ASN A 168 27.38 -1.79 5.51
N VAL A 169 27.97 -0.77 4.98
CA VAL A 169 28.08 -0.24 3.62
C VAL A 169 27.80 -1.14 2.40
N SER A 170 28.11 -2.45 2.40
CA SER A 170 28.07 -3.26 1.16
C SER A 170 26.68 -3.61 0.63
N ASN A 171 25.70 -3.83 1.49
CA ASN A 171 24.33 -4.27 1.09
C ASN A 171 23.25 -3.19 1.33
N ILE A 172 23.63 -2.02 1.75
CA ILE A 172 22.72 -0.95 2.15
C ILE A 172 21.77 -0.53 1.01
N ASN A 173 22.27 -0.49 -0.22
CA ASN A 173 21.47 -0.13 -1.38
C ASN A 173 20.32 -1.12 -1.61
N LEU A 174 20.58 -2.42 -1.52
CA LEU A 174 19.57 -3.43 -1.78
C LEU A 174 18.50 -3.48 -0.68
N TYR A 175 18.89 -3.31 0.60
CA TYR A 175 17.91 -3.16 1.69
C TYR A 175 17.07 -1.89 1.53
N SER A 176 17.67 -0.79 1.09
CA SER A 176 16.97 0.46 0.83
C SER A 176 15.99 0.33 -0.35
N TRP A 177 16.34 -0.46 -1.38
CA TRP A 177 15.44 -0.80 -2.47
C TRP A 177 14.25 -1.64 -1.99
N LEU A 178 14.48 -2.70 -1.21
CA LEU A 178 13.41 -3.54 -0.65
C LEU A 178 12.50 -2.75 0.30
N TYR A 179 13.09 -1.90 1.13
CA TYR A 179 12.34 -0.98 1.99
C TYR A 179 11.48 -0.01 1.19
N THR A 180 12.04 0.63 0.18
CA THR A 180 11.30 1.58 -0.67
C THR A 180 10.26 0.86 -1.51
N TYR A 181 10.53 -0.37 -1.95
CA TYR A 181 9.58 -1.22 -2.64
C TYR A 181 8.35 -1.53 -1.77
N THR A 182 8.56 -2.03 -0.55
CA THR A 182 7.45 -2.31 0.38
C THR A 182 6.70 -1.03 0.78
N GLY A 183 7.41 0.12 0.86
CA GLY A 183 6.80 1.44 1.01
C GLY A 183 5.90 1.82 -0.17
N GLY A 184 6.31 1.51 -1.40
CA GLY A 184 5.48 1.68 -2.61
C GLY A 184 4.24 0.79 -2.62
N ILE A 185 4.36 -0.45 -2.13
CA ILE A 185 3.21 -1.35 -1.93
C ILE A 185 2.27 -0.81 -0.82
N LEU A 186 2.81 -0.20 0.24
CA LEU A 186 1.97 0.45 1.25
C LEU A 186 1.19 1.63 0.66
N ILE A 187 1.80 2.46 -0.19
CA ILE A 187 1.09 3.52 -0.92
C ILE A 187 -0.01 2.91 -1.79
N LEU A 188 0.30 1.84 -2.52
CA LEU A 188 -0.68 1.14 -3.37
C LEU A 188 -1.87 0.64 -2.54
N LEU A 189 -1.62 0.05 -1.37
CA LEU A 189 -2.68 -0.39 -0.47
C LEU A 189 -3.55 0.80 -0.01
N MET A 190 -2.95 1.95 0.31
CA MET A 190 -3.71 3.15 0.65
C MET A 190 -4.55 3.66 -0.54
N VAL A 191 -4.02 3.61 -1.76
CA VAL A 191 -4.78 3.93 -2.99
C VAL A 191 -5.99 3.01 -3.14
N ILE A 192 -5.82 1.71 -2.89
CA ILE A 192 -6.90 0.72 -2.99
C ILE A 192 -7.99 1.01 -1.95
N LEU A 193 -7.61 1.21 -0.69
CA LEU A 193 -8.55 1.50 0.41
C LEU A 193 -9.29 2.83 0.25
N THR A 194 -8.75 3.75 -0.53
CA THR A 194 -9.39 5.04 -0.83
C THR A 194 -10.01 5.09 -2.22
N THR A 195 -10.18 3.94 -2.88
CA THR A 195 -10.64 3.86 -4.28
C THR A 195 -11.98 4.56 -4.49
N GLU A 196 -12.93 4.45 -3.55
CA GLU A 196 -14.24 5.09 -3.67
C GLU A 196 -14.17 6.62 -3.81
N TYR A 197 -13.14 7.25 -3.26
CA TYR A 197 -12.90 8.69 -3.37
C TYR A 197 -12.00 9.06 -4.55
N SER A 198 -11.32 8.09 -5.16
CA SER A 198 -10.30 8.30 -6.19
C SER A 198 -10.66 7.75 -7.57
N PHE A 199 -11.94 7.52 -7.84
CA PHE A 199 -12.40 7.28 -9.22
C PHE A 199 -12.18 8.50 -10.09
N THR A 200 -11.82 8.28 -11.36
CA THR A 200 -11.47 9.36 -12.30
C THR A 200 -12.52 10.46 -12.37
N ASN A 201 -13.81 10.11 -12.33
CA ASN A 201 -14.92 11.06 -12.32
C ASN A 201 -15.04 11.90 -11.03
N LYS A 202 -14.30 11.57 -9.98
CA LYS A 202 -14.27 12.30 -8.70
C LYS A 202 -13.05 13.21 -8.56
N HIS A 203 -12.11 13.19 -9.50
CA HIS A 203 -10.87 13.96 -9.39
C HIS A 203 -11.06 15.49 -9.43
N HIS A 204 -12.24 15.97 -9.82
CA HIS A 204 -12.58 17.40 -9.76
C HIS A 204 -13.34 17.80 -8.48
N SER A 205 -13.41 16.89 -7.49
CA SER A 205 -14.04 17.16 -6.20
C SER A 205 -13.02 17.54 -5.13
N LEU A 206 -13.48 18.33 -4.16
CA LEU A 206 -12.67 18.73 -3.02
C LEU A 206 -12.32 17.53 -2.13
N GLU A 207 -13.22 16.55 -2.02
CA GLU A 207 -13.06 15.33 -1.22
C GLU A 207 -11.88 14.50 -1.73
N PHE A 208 -11.72 14.38 -3.05
CA PHE A 208 -10.56 13.69 -3.63
C PHE A 208 -9.23 14.33 -3.17
N TYR A 209 -9.13 15.65 -3.23
CA TYR A 209 -7.91 16.35 -2.79
C TYR A 209 -7.71 16.30 -1.28
N LYS A 210 -8.79 16.36 -0.47
CA LYS A 210 -8.70 16.18 0.99
C LYS A 210 -8.16 14.81 1.39
N ILE A 211 -8.73 13.74 0.83
CA ILE A 211 -8.27 12.38 1.10
C ILE A 211 -6.83 12.18 0.63
N SER A 212 -6.51 12.67 -0.57
CA SER A 212 -5.13 12.63 -1.08
C SER A 212 -4.14 13.38 -0.18
N ALA A 213 -4.53 14.52 0.36
CA ALA A 213 -3.73 15.34 1.27
C ALA A 213 -3.53 14.69 2.65
N ILE A 214 -4.48 13.88 3.12
CA ILE A 214 -4.34 13.10 4.35
C ILE A 214 -3.34 11.95 4.13
N VAL A 215 -3.52 11.19 3.05
CA VAL A 215 -2.91 9.88 2.88
C VAL A 215 -1.49 9.96 2.30
N TYR A 216 -1.29 10.73 1.22
CA TYR A 216 -0.02 10.62 0.48
C TYR A 216 1.14 11.36 1.14
N PRO A 217 1.02 12.61 1.62
CA PRO A 217 2.18 13.32 2.17
C PRO A 217 2.80 12.63 3.37
N VAL A 218 2.00 12.02 4.26
CA VAL A 218 2.53 11.33 5.45
C VAL A 218 3.43 10.17 5.06
N VAL A 219 3.02 9.33 4.10
CA VAL A 219 3.78 8.15 3.69
C VAL A 219 4.98 8.55 2.83
N LEU A 220 4.82 9.47 1.88
CA LEU A 220 5.90 9.95 1.03
C LEU A 220 7.02 10.60 1.84
N VAL A 221 6.68 11.48 2.79
CA VAL A 221 7.66 12.14 3.67
C VAL A 221 8.34 11.12 4.59
N ALA A 222 7.58 10.18 5.16
CA ALA A 222 8.13 9.16 6.03
C ALA A 222 9.14 8.27 5.30
N ILE A 223 8.82 7.82 4.08
CA ILE A 223 9.73 7.03 3.23
C ILE A 223 10.96 7.88 2.84
N SER A 224 10.73 9.13 2.40
CA SER A 224 11.83 10.01 1.98
C SER A 224 12.80 10.32 3.12
N LYS A 225 12.30 10.45 4.34
CA LYS A 225 13.12 10.74 5.52
C LYS A 225 13.90 9.51 6.01
N SER A 226 13.39 8.30 5.84
CA SER A 226 13.95 7.08 6.46
C SER A 226 14.72 6.18 5.50
N SER A 227 14.44 6.21 4.20
CA SER A 227 15.21 5.46 3.20
C SER A 227 16.58 6.10 2.96
N LYS A 228 17.54 5.26 2.57
CA LYS A 228 18.89 5.71 2.18
C LYS A 228 19.09 5.84 0.67
N LEU A 229 18.02 5.66 -0.12
CA LEU A 229 18.04 6.00 -1.54
C LEU A 229 18.04 7.53 -1.74
N LYS A 230 18.41 7.98 -2.94
CA LYS A 230 18.45 9.41 -3.27
C LYS A 230 17.05 10.01 -3.52
N TRP A 231 16.12 9.24 -4.10
CA TRP A 231 14.77 9.66 -4.50
C TRP A 231 13.70 8.68 -4.02
N PRO A 232 13.61 8.40 -2.71
CA PRO A 232 12.81 7.26 -2.26
C PRO A 232 11.30 7.50 -2.33
N ALA A 233 10.79 8.72 -2.11
CA ALA A 233 9.36 9.01 -2.28
C ALA A 233 8.95 8.88 -3.76
N THR A 234 9.78 9.40 -4.66
CA THR A 234 9.56 9.27 -6.11
C THR A 234 9.55 7.81 -6.55
N ILE A 235 10.53 7.02 -6.10
CA ILE A 235 10.62 5.59 -6.42
C ILE A 235 9.42 4.83 -5.87
N ALA A 236 9.01 5.09 -4.62
CA ALA A 236 7.84 4.45 -4.02
C ALA A 236 6.55 4.79 -4.77
N ALA A 237 6.37 6.06 -5.19
CA ALA A 237 5.24 6.46 -6.02
C ALA A 237 5.24 5.78 -7.39
N LEU A 238 6.40 5.64 -8.03
CA LEU A 238 6.54 4.92 -9.30
C LEU A 238 6.26 3.42 -9.16
N ILE A 239 6.68 2.79 -8.07
CA ILE A 239 6.36 1.39 -7.77
C ILE A 239 4.85 1.21 -7.62
N CYS A 240 4.17 2.09 -6.88
CA CYS A 240 2.72 2.10 -6.76
C CYS A 240 2.04 2.21 -8.14
N MET A 241 2.46 3.19 -8.96
CA MET A 241 1.92 3.40 -10.30
C MET A 241 2.17 2.20 -11.21
N PHE A 242 3.37 1.63 -11.19
CA PHE A 242 3.74 0.48 -12.02
C PHE A 242 2.86 -0.73 -11.74
N HIS A 243 2.65 -1.09 -10.46
CA HIS A 243 1.75 -2.18 -10.10
C HIS A 243 0.31 -1.91 -10.54
N ARG A 244 -0.14 -0.67 -10.38
CA ARG A 244 -1.48 -0.27 -10.85
C ARG A 244 -1.60 -0.40 -12.36
N CYS A 245 -0.61 0.07 -13.14
CA CYS A 245 -0.59 -0.07 -14.59
C CYS A 245 -0.59 -1.53 -15.03
N ILE A 246 0.18 -2.40 -14.38
CA ILE A 246 0.15 -3.84 -14.68
C ILE A 246 -1.28 -4.38 -14.56
N MET A 247 -1.98 -4.08 -13.48
CA MET A 247 -3.36 -4.54 -13.29
C MET A 247 -4.32 -3.94 -14.31
N VAL A 248 -4.13 -2.65 -14.65
CA VAL A 248 -4.89 -1.97 -15.72
C VAL A 248 -4.73 -2.67 -17.07
N TRP A 249 -3.54 -3.16 -17.41
CA TRP A 249 -3.25 -3.77 -18.70
C TRP A 249 -3.51 -5.27 -18.75
N VAL A 250 -3.34 -5.98 -17.64
CA VAL A 250 -3.43 -7.44 -17.60
C VAL A 250 -4.87 -7.92 -17.39
N LEU A 251 -5.64 -7.29 -16.48
CA LEU A 251 -6.99 -7.75 -16.18
C LEU A 251 -7.91 -7.79 -17.40
N PRO A 252 -7.94 -6.76 -18.28
CA PRO A 252 -8.81 -6.80 -19.47
C PRO A 252 -8.41 -7.82 -20.53
N LEU A 253 -7.30 -8.54 -20.36
CA LEU A 253 -6.94 -9.65 -21.27
C LEU A 253 -7.77 -10.91 -20.99
N PHE A 254 -8.44 -10.99 -19.86
CA PHE A 254 -9.24 -12.13 -19.46
C PHE A 254 -10.72 -11.83 -19.65
N GLU A 255 -11.44 -12.80 -20.19
CA GLU A 255 -12.90 -12.74 -20.33
C GLU A 255 -13.57 -12.89 -18.97
N GLY A 256 -14.69 -12.18 -18.78
CA GLY A 256 -15.49 -12.23 -17.57
C GLY A 256 -16.90 -11.70 -17.87
N GLN A 257 -17.92 -12.33 -17.27
CA GLN A 257 -19.33 -11.96 -17.45
C GLN A 257 -20.02 -11.84 -16.11
N PRO A 258 -20.96 -10.89 -15.95
CA PRO A 258 -21.76 -10.76 -14.75
C PRO A 258 -22.56 -12.04 -14.45
N LEU A 259 -22.49 -12.51 -13.21
CA LEU A 259 -23.28 -13.64 -12.70
C LEU A 259 -24.44 -13.20 -11.80
N LEU A 260 -24.42 -11.94 -11.31
CA LEU A 260 -25.52 -11.40 -10.49
C LEU A 260 -26.60 -10.77 -11.37
N ALA A 261 -27.84 -11.17 -11.17
CA ALA A 261 -29.01 -10.55 -11.78
C ALA A 261 -29.55 -9.43 -10.88
N PRO A 262 -30.16 -8.38 -11.46
CA PRO A 262 -30.32 -8.13 -12.90
C PRO A 262 -29.03 -7.58 -13.54
N ILE A 263 -28.76 -8.04 -14.78
CA ILE A 263 -27.61 -7.59 -15.56
C ILE A 263 -27.96 -6.26 -16.23
N TYR A 264 -27.34 -5.19 -15.77
CA TYR A 264 -27.57 -3.85 -16.33
C TYR A 264 -26.52 -3.42 -17.36
N ARG A 265 -25.47 -4.24 -17.58
CA ARG A 265 -24.29 -3.86 -18.36
C ARG A 265 -23.76 -5.02 -19.16
N GLU A 266 -23.34 -4.74 -20.38
CA GLU A 266 -22.58 -5.68 -21.22
C GLU A 266 -21.10 -5.64 -20.81
N ILE A 267 -20.71 -6.49 -19.89
CA ILE A 267 -19.31 -6.70 -19.50
C ILE A 267 -18.89 -8.03 -20.11
N THR A 268 -17.78 -8.01 -20.85
CA THR A 268 -17.23 -9.19 -21.55
C THR A 268 -15.82 -9.54 -21.07
N HIS A 269 -15.17 -8.62 -20.38
CA HIS A 269 -13.80 -8.77 -19.87
C HIS A 269 -13.70 -8.22 -18.46
N PHE A 270 -12.67 -8.61 -17.72
CA PHE A 270 -12.44 -8.09 -16.38
C PHE A 270 -12.30 -6.56 -16.40
N VAL A 271 -13.10 -5.90 -15.58
CA VAL A 271 -13.07 -4.45 -15.41
C VAL A 271 -11.80 -4.05 -14.67
N PRO A 272 -10.87 -3.35 -15.31
CA PRO A 272 -9.62 -2.96 -14.66
C PRO A 272 -9.85 -1.86 -13.63
N PRO A 273 -8.93 -1.70 -12.67
CA PRO A 273 -8.93 -0.54 -11.80
C PRO A 273 -8.75 0.75 -12.61
N PRO A 274 -9.17 1.93 -12.07
CA PRO A 274 -8.89 3.20 -12.70
C PRO A 274 -7.41 3.41 -12.94
N PHE A 275 -7.06 4.09 -14.03
CA PHE A 275 -5.66 4.42 -14.33
C PHE A 275 -5.04 5.20 -13.16
N PRO A 276 -3.76 4.96 -12.79
CA PRO A 276 -3.18 5.54 -11.59
C PRO A 276 -3.08 7.06 -11.67
N VAL A 277 -3.23 7.69 -10.51
CA VAL A 277 -2.96 9.12 -10.34
C VAL A 277 -1.46 9.42 -10.51
N LEU A 278 -1.12 10.60 -11.01
CA LEU A 278 0.26 10.99 -11.29
C LEU A 278 1.03 11.42 -10.02
N LEU A 279 1.00 10.54 -9.00
CA LEU A 279 1.57 10.80 -7.69
C LEU A 279 3.10 11.02 -7.70
N PHE A 280 3.81 10.46 -8.69
CA PHE A 280 5.26 10.61 -8.77
C PHE A 280 5.70 12.08 -8.94
N ILE A 281 4.89 12.92 -9.56
CA ILE A 281 5.21 14.34 -9.80
C ILE A 281 5.33 15.12 -8.47
N PRO A 282 4.31 15.14 -7.59
CA PRO A 282 4.49 15.75 -6.28
C PRO A 282 5.50 15.00 -5.40
N ALA A 283 5.72 13.70 -5.59
CA ALA A 283 6.74 12.95 -4.86
C ALA A 283 8.17 13.42 -5.18
N ILE A 284 8.46 13.80 -6.44
CA ILE A 284 9.74 14.45 -6.81
C ILE A 284 9.94 15.73 -5.98
N ALA A 285 8.92 16.55 -5.85
CA ALA A 285 9.01 17.78 -5.07
C ALA A 285 9.24 17.51 -3.57
N VAL A 286 8.59 16.47 -3.01
CA VAL A 286 8.84 16.03 -1.63
C VAL A 286 10.30 15.66 -1.43
N ASP A 287 10.87 14.81 -2.29
CA ASP A 287 12.28 14.42 -2.22
C ASP A 287 13.21 15.66 -2.35
N LEU A 288 12.93 16.55 -3.30
CA LEU A 288 13.72 17.78 -3.50
C LEU A 288 13.71 18.69 -2.28
N ILE A 289 12.55 18.90 -1.67
CA ILE A 289 12.43 19.73 -0.47
C ILE A 289 13.20 19.09 0.68
N ILE A 290 13.05 17.78 0.90
CA ILE A 290 13.74 17.07 1.97
C ILE A 290 15.28 17.14 1.79
N ILE A 291 15.78 16.95 0.57
CA ILE A 291 17.21 17.01 0.26
C ILE A 291 17.78 18.43 0.48
N LYS A 292 17.05 19.48 0.05
CA LYS A 292 17.58 20.85 0.04
C LYS A 292 17.34 21.62 1.34
N SER A 293 16.45 21.17 2.20
CA SER A 293 16.00 21.92 3.38
C SER A 293 16.41 21.28 4.72
N ASP A 294 17.47 20.48 4.75
CA ASP A 294 17.83 19.69 5.94
C ASP A 294 18.09 20.54 7.21
N LYS A 295 18.51 21.79 7.05
CA LYS A 295 18.74 22.74 8.16
C LYS A 295 17.50 23.53 8.59
N MET A 296 16.37 23.39 7.87
CA MET A 296 15.16 24.15 8.17
C MET A 296 14.31 23.45 9.22
N ASN A 297 13.51 24.24 9.94
CA ASN A 297 12.53 23.72 10.90
C ASN A 297 11.51 22.82 10.18
N ASP A 298 11.15 21.69 10.80
CA ASP A 298 10.22 20.71 10.22
C ASP A 298 8.82 21.27 9.93
N TRP A 299 8.34 22.26 10.67
CA TRP A 299 7.07 22.92 10.39
C TRP A 299 7.12 23.74 9.08
N VAL A 300 8.23 24.46 8.85
CA VAL A 300 8.45 25.22 7.61
C VAL A 300 8.56 24.25 6.42
N ARG A 301 9.30 23.15 6.59
CA ARG A 301 9.41 22.08 5.58
C ARG A 301 8.06 21.47 5.28
N SER A 302 7.26 21.18 6.32
CA SER A 302 5.92 20.60 6.18
C SER A 302 4.97 21.54 5.46
N ALA A 303 5.02 22.83 5.76
CA ALA A 303 4.24 23.84 5.06
C ALA A 303 4.63 23.95 3.57
N ALA A 304 5.95 23.96 3.29
CA ALA A 304 6.45 23.96 1.92
C ALA A 304 6.04 22.69 1.15
N ILE A 305 6.13 21.50 1.77
CA ILE A 305 5.67 20.24 1.18
C ILE A 305 4.18 20.28 0.94
N GLY A 306 3.37 20.68 1.93
CA GLY A 306 1.91 20.75 1.80
C GLY A 306 1.48 21.64 0.64
N PHE A 307 2.04 22.84 0.56
CA PHE A 307 1.77 23.78 -0.53
C PHE A 307 2.19 23.23 -1.90
N THR A 308 3.43 22.73 -2.01
CA THR A 308 3.95 22.24 -3.28
C THR A 308 3.26 20.98 -3.73
N PHE A 309 2.98 20.05 -2.79
CA PHE A 309 2.24 18.81 -3.06
C PHE A 309 0.86 19.13 -3.64
N VAL A 310 0.08 19.97 -2.95
CA VAL A 310 -1.29 20.28 -3.38
C VAL A 310 -1.28 21.03 -4.70
N SER A 311 -0.41 22.03 -4.87
CA SER A 311 -0.33 22.81 -6.10
C SER A 311 0.02 21.96 -7.32
N LEU A 312 1.05 21.12 -7.21
CA LEU A 312 1.47 20.25 -8.31
C LEU A 312 0.44 19.15 -8.58
N PHE A 313 -0.06 18.50 -7.52
CA PHE A 313 -1.02 17.41 -7.66
C PHE A 313 -2.34 17.92 -8.23
N PHE A 314 -2.83 19.08 -7.78
CA PHE A 314 -4.04 19.70 -8.30
C PHE A 314 -3.90 20.01 -9.78
N VAL A 315 -2.87 20.75 -10.18
CA VAL A 315 -2.69 21.15 -11.58
C VAL A 315 -2.57 19.92 -12.49
N VAL A 316 -1.69 18.98 -12.12
CA VAL A 316 -1.42 17.83 -12.99
C VAL A 316 -2.61 16.88 -13.04
N GLN A 317 -3.20 16.56 -11.89
CA GLN A 317 -4.27 15.57 -11.82
C GLN A 317 -5.59 16.09 -12.38
N TRP A 318 -5.86 17.39 -12.28
CA TRP A 318 -7.03 18.01 -12.86
C TRP A 318 -7.10 17.79 -14.37
N TYR A 319 -6.09 18.24 -15.09
CA TYR A 319 -6.04 18.07 -16.55
C TYR A 319 -5.87 16.63 -16.99
N PHE A 320 -5.14 15.84 -16.21
CA PHE A 320 -4.99 14.42 -16.51
C PHE A 320 -6.31 13.65 -16.37
N SER A 321 -7.14 13.99 -15.40
CA SER A 321 -8.46 13.37 -15.26
C SER A 321 -9.42 13.78 -16.37
N GLU A 322 -9.38 15.04 -16.82
CA GLU A 322 -10.13 15.46 -18.02
C GLU A 322 -9.72 14.64 -19.26
N PHE A 323 -8.42 14.46 -19.43
CA PHE A 323 -7.93 13.60 -20.51
C PHE A 323 -8.42 12.14 -20.35
N LEU A 324 -8.34 11.55 -19.16
CA LEU A 324 -8.80 10.18 -18.92
C LEU A 324 -10.32 9.99 -19.15
N LEU A 325 -11.10 11.04 -18.97
CA LEU A 325 -12.55 11.06 -19.25
C LEU A 325 -12.87 11.36 -20.74
N SER A 326 -11.89 11.78 -21.52
CA SER A 326 -12.06 12.09 -22.93
C SER A 326 -12.10 10.85 -23.85
N GLU A 327 -12.50 11.06 -25.11
CA GLU A 327 -12.46 9.99 -26.12
C GLU A 327 -11.04 9.49 -26.41
N SER A 328 -10.04 10.35 -26.29
CA SER A 328 -8.64 10.00 -26.53
C SER A 328 -8.08 8.94 -25.58
N ALA A 329 -8.64 8.84 -24.38
CA ALA A 329 -8.27 7.82 -23.40
C ALA A 329 -9.10 6.52 -23.51
N ARG A 330 -10.03 6.44 -24.48
CA ARG A 330 -10.86 5.25 -24.71
C ARG A 330 -10.11 4.19 -25.48
N ASN A 331 -8.99 3.77 -24.94
CA ASN A 331 -8.15 2.74 -25.50
C ASN A 331 -7.67 1.79 -24.41
N TRP A 332 -7.05 0.69 -24.81
CA TRP A 332 -6.54 -0.31 -23.89
C TRP A 332 -5.51 0.24 -22.90
N PHE A 333 -4.63 1.13 -23.33
CA PHE A 333 -3.53 1.65 -22.51
C PHE A 333 -4.05 2.40 -21.27
N PHE A 334 -5.06 3.27 -21.45
CA PHE A 334 -5.68 4.01 -20.35
C PHE A 334 -6.89 3.31 -19.72
N SER A 335 -7.24 2.13 -20.23
CA SER A 335 -8.40 1.31 -19.87
C SER A 335 -9.77 2.00 -19.95
N GLY A 336 -9.86 3.15 -20.60
CA GLY A 336 -11.10 3.89 -20.77
C GLY A 336 -12.17 3.14 -21.54
N HIS A 337 -11.77 2.19 -22.40
CA HIS A 337 -12.69 1.32 -23.14
C HIS A 337 -13.43 0.35 -22.23
N PHE A 338 -12.74 -0.32 -21.32
CA PHE A 338 -13.29 -1.36 -20.45
C PHE A 338 -14.00 -0.79 -19.22
N ASN A 339 -13.52 0.33 -18.67
CA ASN A 339 -14.14 0.97 -17.52
C ASN A 339 -15.50 1.61 -17.83
N LYS A 340 -15.70 1.99 -19.08
CA LYS A 340 -16.86 2.73 -19.52
C LYS A 340 -18.20 2.01 -19.30
N PRO A 341 -18.39 0.72 -19.68
CA PRO A 341 -19.64 0.01 -19.40
C PRO A 341 -19.94 -0.06 -17.91
N TYR A 342 -18.92 -0.10 -17.08
CA TYR A 342 -19.10 -0.17 -15.62
C TYR A 342 -19.56 1.16 -15.03
N TRP A 343 -19.00 2.29 -15.51
CA TRP A 343 -19.29 3.61 -14.96
C TRP A 343 -20.46 4.31 -15.63
N SER A 344 -20.79 3.97 -16.88
CA SER A 344 -21.84 4.62 -17.65
C SER A 344 -23.18 3.89 -17.45
N ARG A 345 -24.13 4.57 -16.84
CA ARG A 345 -25.54 4.13 -16.84
C ARG A 345 -26.27 4.49 -18.13
N MET A 346 -25.79 5.47 -18.88
CA MET A 346 -26.52 6.13 -19.95
C MET A 346 -25.99 5.87 -21.35
N GLY A 347 -24.86 5.25 -21.51
CA GLY A 347 -24.30 4.98 -22.82
C GLY A 347 -22.89 5.48 -23.00
N PRO A 348 -22.29 5.07 -24.10
CA PRO A 348 -20.85 5.15 -24.25
C PRO A 348 -20.27 6.54 -24.43
N TYR A 349 -21.04 7.54 -24.69
CA TYR A 349 -20.51 8.86 -25.10
C TYR A 349 -20.73 9.97 -24.08
N GLU A 350 -21.50 9.73 -23.05
CA GLU A 350 -21.86 10.74 -22.02
C GLU A 350 -20.98 10.64 -20.76
N PHE A 351 -19.86 9.95 -20.84
CA PHE A 351 -18.97 9.69 -19.73
C PHE A 351 -18.42 10.99 -19.09
N LYS A 352 -18.27 12.04 -19.87
CA LYS A 352 -17.85 13.36 -19.40
C LYS A 352 -18.87 14.02 -18.47
N PHE A 353 -20.15 13.77 -18.67
CA PHE A 353 -21.23 14.32 -17.83
C PHE A 353 -21.32 13.68 -16.45
N TRP A 354 -20.64 12.56 -16.25
CA TRP A 354 -20.54 11.88 -14.96
C TRP A 354 -19.53 12.52 -14.02
N GLU A 355 -18.71 13.39 -14.52
CA GLU A 355 -17.71 14.11 -13.74
C GLU A 355 -18.32 14.79 -12.50
N TYR A 356 -19.59 15.19 -12.61
CA TYR A 356 -20.34 15.88 -11.56
C TYR A 356 -21.63 15.17 -11.13
N ASP A 357 -21.92 13.98 -11.65
CA ASP A 357 -23.09 13.21 -11.22
C ASP A 357 -22.74 12.31 -10.03
N TYR A 358 -23.09 12.79 -8.87
CA TYR A 358 -22.81 12.21 -7.57
C TYR A 358 -23.77 11.09 -7.15
N ARG A 359 -24.70 10.69 -8.01
CA ARG A 359 -25.69 9.64 -7.80
C ARG A 359 -25.20 8.25 -8.22
N GLY A 360 -23.86 8.07 -8.24
CA GLY A 360 -23.22 6.79 -8.51
C GLY A 360 -23.57 5.70 -7.50
N PHE A 361 -23.06 4.49 -7.69
CA PHE A 361 -23.27 3.35 -6.80
C PHE A 361 -22.92 3.66 -5.35
N GLY A 362 -23.79 3.30 -4.43
CA GLY A 362 -23.66 3.57 -3.00
C GLY A 362 -24.43 4.83 -2.56
N PRO A 363 -24.49 5.07 -1.25
CA PRO A 363 -25.07 6.30 -0.73
C PRO A 363 -24.35 7.50 -1.36
N PRO A 364 -25.07 8.56 -1.73
CA PRO A 364 -24.48 9.71 -2.38
C PRO A 364 -23.45 10.32 -1.41
N ILE A 365 -22.17 10.11 -1.68
CA ILE A 365 -21.12 10.87 -1.01
C ILE A 365 -21.26 12.29 -1.58
N PRO A 366 -21.64 13.28 -0.78
CA PRO A 366 -21.77 14.64 -1.26
C PRO A 366 -20.38 15.12 -1.69
N LEU A 367 -20.21 15.33 -2.99
CA LEU A 367 -18.98 15.87 -3.53
C LEU A 367 -19.09 17.39 -3.60
N THR A 368 -18.07 18.06 -3.12
CA THR A 368 -18.02 19.52 -3.10
C THR A 368 -17.14 20.01 -4.26
N PRO A 369 -17.59 20.97 -5.08
CA PRO A 369 -16.74 21.59 -6.07
C PRO A 369 -15.49 22.21 -5.45
N VAL A 370 -14.38 22.15 -6.17
CA VAL A 370 -13.12 22.74 -5.70
C VAL A 370 -13.25 24.27 -5.67
N SER A 371 -12.91 24.86 -4.52
CA SER A 371 -12.86 26.30 -4.30
C SER A 371 -11.49 26.73 -3.78
N ILE A 372 -11.16 28.01 -3.88
CA ILE A 372 -9.90 28.56 -3.35
C ILE A 372 -9.79 28.30 -1.83
N ALA A 373 -10.88 28.55 -1.08
CA ALA A 373 -10.92 28.27 0.36
C ALA A 373 -10.78 26.76 0.64
N GLY A 374 -11.37 25.91 -0.21
CA GLY A 374 -11.21 24.47 -0.17
C GLY A 374 -9.75 24.06 -0.38
N LEU A 375 -9.07 24.56 -1.40
CA LEU A 375 -7.65 24.28 -1.67
C LEU A 375 -6.75 24.77 -0.54
N PHE A 376 -7.07 25.90 0.09
CA PHE A 376 -6.34 26.35 1.28
C PHE A 376 -6.46 25.32 2.42
N SER A 377 -7.68 24.83 2.70
CA SER A 377 -7.90 23.78 3.71
C SER A 377 -7.16 22.50 3.39
N VAL A 378 -7.17 22.06 2.12
CA VAL A 378 -6.42 20.89 1.63
C VAL A 378 -4.91 21.08 1.84
N THR A 379 -4.39 22.28 1.59
CA THR A 379 -2.97 22.61 1.80
C THR A 379 -2.58 22.51 3.29
N LEU A 380 -3.43 22.99 4.20
CA LEU A 380 -3.20 22.84 5.64
C LEU A 380 -3.21 21.36 6.06
N ILE A 381 -4.16 20.59 5.55
CA ILE A 381 -4.23 19.15 5.80
C ILE A 381 -2.94 18.47 5.30
N ALA A 382 -2.48 18.76 4.08
CA ALA A 382 -1.25 18.20 3.52
C ALA A 382 -0.01 18.60 4.34
N ALA A 383 0.04 19.82 4.85
CA ALA A 383 1.13 20.28 5.71
C ALA A 383 1.16 19.53 7.06
N ILE A 384 0.00 19.33 7.68
CA ILE A 384 -0.13 18.53 8.91
C ILE A 384 0.26 17.06 8.63
N SER A 385 -0.24 16.49 7.55
CA SER A 385 0.10 15.13 7.09
C SER A 385 1.63 14.98 6.88
N ALA A 386 2.25 15.94 6.19
CA ALA A 386 3.71 15.97 6.02
C ALA A 386 4.45 16.07 7.37
N ARG A 387 3.93 16.87 8.33
CA ARG A 387 4.52 16.98 9.67
C ARG A 387 4.49 15.66 10.43
N VAL A 388 3.37 14.94 10.35
CA VAL A 388 3.26 13.58 10.89
C VAL A 388 4.24 12.64 10.18
N GLY A 389 4.39 12.78 8.87
CA GLY A 389 5.36 12.02 8.07
C GLY A 389 6.82 12.27 8.51
N PHE A 390 7.20 13.50 8.86
CA PHE A 390 8.53 13.79 9.44
C PHE A 390 8.73 13.10 10.78
N TRP A 391 7.77 13.16 11.68
CA TRP A 391 7.83 12.49 12.98
C TRP A 391 7.94 10.98 12.82
N TRP A 392 7.12 10.40 11.94
CA TRP A 392 7.12 8.96 11.66
C TRP A 392 8.42 8.53 10.98
N GLY A 393 8.91 9.27 9.99
CA GLY A 393 10.18 9.00 9.30
C GLY A 393 11.38 9.08 10.24
N GLU A 394 11.41 10.03 11.19
CA GLU A 394 12.46 10.11 12.19
C GLU A 394 12.45 8.92 13.16
N TRP A 395 11.26 8.49 13.60
CA TRP A 395 11.12 7.26 14.37
C TRP A 395 11.63 6.04 13.58
N MET A 396 11.25 5.91 12.30
CA MET A 396 11.70 4.81 11.44
C MET A 396 13.23 4.78 11.28
N ARG A 397 13.90 5.91 11.18
CA ARG A 397 15.39 5.96 11.12
C ARG A 397 16.06 5.34 12.35
N GLN A 398 15.40 5.35 13.48
CA GLN A 398 15.93 4.85 14.75
C GLN A 398 15.56 3.38 15.01
N VAL A 399 14.63 2.81 14.24
CA VAL A 399 14.18 1.41 14.42
C VAL A 399 15.30 0.46 14.05
N LYS A 400 15.76 -0.31 15.05
CA LYS A 400 16.79 -1.36 14.91
C LYS A 400 16.35 -2.69 15.54
N ARG A 401 15.08 -2.79 15.96
CA ARG A 401 14.54 -3.93 16.70
C ARG A 401 13.38 -4.61 15.98
#